data_0a811f4afd32cd2d5003980f4edbb3b3
#
_entry.id   0a811f4afd32cd2d5003980f4edbb3b3
#
_cell.length_a   1.000
_cell.length_b   1.000
_cell.length_c   1.000
_cell.angle_alpha   90.00
_cell.angle_beta   90.00
_cell.angle_gamma   90.00
#
_symmetry.space_group_name_H-M   'P 1'
#
loop_
_entity.id
_entity.type
_entity.pdbx_description
1 polymer ?
#
loop_
_entity_poly.entity_id
_entity_poly.type
_entity_poly.pdbx_seq_one_letter_code
_entity_poly.pdbx_strand_id
1 'polypeptide(L)'
;ERTFNLYPNMVSLIYGNREYLWRETYDRCIRLASGLQKIGLKKGEVVTVIAANTPEMFECQFAVAMAGGVLNTVNIRLDADTIAYIFEHAEPRILISDTGFSDVISKALKQSKYTDFKIIDIIDEQDRSSASATPIGQYTYEQLIELGDGKFNWQLPDDEWDAICLNYTSGTGGLPKGVVYHHRGAYLMAMGTIPAWQMQMHPTYLYTVPMFHCNGWGHAWMMGLLAGKVICTR
;
A
#
# COMPACT_ATOMS: atom_id res chain seq x y z
N GLU A 1 -7.07 3.70 -14.08
CA GLU A 1 -7.05 3.97 -15.52
C GLU A 1 -8.17 4.94 -15.94
N ARG A 2 -9.46 4.62 -15.69
CA ARG A 2 -10.59 5.51 -16.05
C ARG A 2 -10.39 6.95 -15.56
N THR A 3 -10.02 7.12 -14.31
CA THR A 3 -9.82 8.45 -13.70
C THR A 3 -8.65 9.19 -14.34
N PHE A 4 -7.54 8.49 -14.60
CA PHE A 4 -6.42 9.04 -15.34
C PHE A 4 -6.83 9.50 -16.75
N ASN A 5 -7.62 8.71 -17.47
CA ASN A 5 -8.03 9.06 -18.84
C ASN A 5 -8.99 10.26 -18.88
N LEU A 6 -9.89 10.38 -17.90
CA LEU A 6 -10.93 11.42 -17.90
C LEU A 6 -10.53 12.70 -17.15
N TYR A 7 -9.72 12.56 -16.09
CA TYR A 7 -9.40 13.64 -15.15
C TYR A 7 -7.90 13.74 -14.83
N PRO A 8 -6.99 13.67 -15.84
CA PRO A 8 -5.53 13.57 -15.61
C PRO A 8 -4.96 14.75 -14.83
N ASN A 9 -5.55 15.93 -14.97
CA ASN A 9 -5.05 17.18 -14.41
C ASN A 9 -5.70 17.56 -13.06
N MET A 10 -6.59 16.72 -12.54
CA MET A 10 -7.14 16.95 -11.21
C MET A 10 -6.17 16.47 -10.14
N VAL A 11 -6.14 17.18 -9.01
CA VAL A 11 -5.35 16.80 -7.83
C VAL A 11 -5.87 15.48 -7.27
N SER A 12 -4.99 14.52 -7.10
CA SER A 12 -5.26 13.20 -6.52
C SER A 12 -4.87 13.12 -5.06
N LEU A 13 -3.67 13.66 -4.72
CA LEU A 13 -3.05 13.54 -3.41
C LEU A 13 -2.43 14.86 -2.97
N ILE A 14 -2.57 15.17 -1.67
CA ILE A 14 -1.84 16.22 -0.98
C ILE A 14 -1.23 15.61 0.29
N TYR A 15 0.07 15.85 0.49
CA TYR A 15 0.78 15.49 1.71
C TYR A 15 1.81 16.56 2.05
N GLY A 16 1.54 17.34 3.12
CA GLY A 16 2.38 18.48 3.47
C GLY A 16 2.51 19.48 2.31
N ASN A 17 3.72 19.64 1.79
CA ASN A 17 4.03 20.49 0.63
C ASN A 17 4.06 19.72 -0.71
N ARG A 18 3.80 18.41 -0.73
CA ARG A 18 3.71 17.60 -1.95
C ARG A 18 2.27 17.55 -2.45
N GLU A 19 2.08 17.83 -3.73
CA GLU A 19 0.81 17.71 -4.43
C GLU A 19 1.01 16.87 -5.69
N TYR A 20 0.12 15.91 -5.93
CA TYR A 20 0.14 15.03 -7.10
C TYR A 20 -1.15 15.16 -7.88
N LEU A 21 -1.05 15.13 -9.19
CA LEU A 21 -2.19 15.01 -10.11
C LEU A 21 -2.51 13.52 -10.37
N TRP A 22 -3.72 13.23 -10.82
CA TRP A 22 -4.11 11.85 -11.15
C TRP A 22 -3.20 11.20 -12.19
N ARG A 23 -2.69 11.98 -13.17
CA ARG A 23 -1.71 11.46 -14.15
C ARG A 23 -0.39 11.04 -13.49
N GLU A 24 0.06 11.79 -12.49
CA GLU A 24 1.32 11.52 -11.78
C GLU A 24 1.16 10.32 -10.86
N THR A 25 0.07 10.27 -10.07
CA THR A 25 -0.23 9.12 -9.22
C THR A 25 -0.39 7.84 -10.05
N TYR A 26 -1.04 7.91 -11.21
CA TYR A 26 -1.20 6.75 -12.07
C TYR A 26 0.13 6.27 -12.67
N ASP A 27 0.98 7.18 -13.17
CA ASP A 27 2.32 6.84 -13.68
C ASP A 27 3.18 6.20 -12.59
N ARG A 28 3.16 6.75 -11.37
CA ARG A 28 3.87 6.18 -10.22
C ARG A 28 3.37 4.78 -9.86
N CYS A 29 2.05 4.56 -9.84
CA CYS A 29 1.47 3.23 -9.59
C CYS A 29 1.87 2.20 -10.67
N ILE A 30 1.86 2.58 -11.95
CA ILE A 30 2.31 1.71 -13.06
C ILE A 30 3.79 1.35 -12.91
N ARG A 31 4.64 2.35 -12.65
CA ARG A 31 6.07 2.15 -12.44
C ARG A 31 6.33 1.29 -11.21
N LEU A 32 5.66 1.55 -10.11
CA LEU A 32 5.78 0.71 -8.92
C LEU A 32 5.41 -0.74 -9.22
N ALA A 33 4.27 -0.98 -9.89
CA ALA A 33 3.84 -2.32 -10.27
C ALA A 33 4.89 -3.04 -11.13
N SER A 34 5.41 -2.34 -12.16
CA SER A 34 6.50 -2.85 -12.99
C SER A 34 7.77 -3.13 -12.18
N GLY A 35 8.16 -2.21 -11.30
CA GLY A 35 9.33 -2.35 -10.43
C GLY A 35 9.23 -3.57 -9.52
N LEU A 36 8.07 -3.78 -8.89
CA LEU A 36 7.79 -4.95 -8.04
C LEU A 36 7.99 -6.26 -8.81
N GLN A 37 7.47 -6.36 -10.04
CA GLN A 37 7.70 -7.55 -10.87
C GLN A 37 9.16 -7.70 -11.28
N LYS A 38 9.86 -6.62 -11.64
CA LYS A 38 11.28 -6.66 -12.01
C LYS A 38 12.16 -7.14 -10.87
N ILE A 39 11.81 -6.85 -9.62
CA ILE A 39 12.54 -7.36 -8.46
C ILE A 39 12.07 -8.74 -7.99
N GLY A 40 11.12 -9.37 -8.71
CA GLY A 40 10.78 -10.77 -8.58
C GLY A 40 9.44 -11.08 -7.93
N LEU A 41 8.52 -10.10 -7.77
CA LEU A 41 7.14 -10.37 -7.36
C LEU A 41 6.41 -11.18 -8.42
N LYS A 42 5.74 -12.26 -8.00
CA LYS A 42 4.89 -13.10 -8.85
C LYS A 42 3.43 -12.95 -8.45
N LYS A 43 2.53 -13.38 -9.35
CA LYS A 43 1.08 -13.40 -9.08
C LYS A 43 0.76 -14.18 -7.79
N GLY A 44 -0.05 -13.56 -6.92
CA GLY A 44 -0.51 -14.13 -5.67
C GLY A 44 0.49 -14.04 -4.50
N GLU A 45 1.73 -13.57 -4.73
CA GLU A 45 2.70 -13.37 -3.66
C GLU A 45 2.38 -12.11 -2.85
N VAL A 46 2.75 -12.13 -1.57
CA VAL A 46 2.43 -11.06 -0.62
C VAL A 46 3.47 -9.94 -0.68
N VAL A 47 2.98 -8.71 -0.70
CA VAL A 47 3.77 -7.49 -0.45
C VAL A 47 3.30 -6.90 0.88
N THR A 48 4.17 -6.97 1.89
CA THR A 48 3.91 -6.36 3.19
C THR A 48 4.31 -4.89 3.18
N VAL A 49 3.43 -4.02 3.70
CA VAL A 49 3.68 -2.58 3.79
C VAL A 49 3.53 -2.11 5.23
N ILE A 50 4.58 -1.48 5.76
CA ILE A 50 4.62 -0.86 7.11
C ILE A 50 4.93 0.63 6.93
N ALA A 51 3.88 1.43 6.83
CA ALA A 51 4.01 2.87 6.60
C ALA A 51 2.84 3.65 7.23
N ALA A 52 3.07 4.92 7.50
CA ALA A 52 2.03 5.86 7.91
C ALA A 52 1.12 6.23 6.70
N ASN A 53 0.18 7.15 6.91
CA ASN A 53 -0.68 7.67 5.85
C ASN A 53 0.11 8.63 4.95
N THR A 54 0.85 8.10 4.00
CA THR A 54 1.67 8.82 3.05
C THR A 54 1.25 8.52 1.60
N PRO A 55 1.69 9.30 0.61
CA PRO A 55 1.44 9.00 -0.80
C PRO A 55 1.88 7.59 -1.19
N GLU A 56 3.01 7.11 -0.68
CA GLU A 56 3.56 5.79 -0.96
C GLU A 56 2.62 4.66 -0.48
N MET A 57 2.02 4.82 0.71
CA MET A 57 1.00 3.88 1.21
C MET A 57 -0.26 3.91 0.34
N PHE A 58 -0.68 5.09 -0.14
CA PHE A 58 -1.82 5.22 -1.04
C PHE A 58 -1.54 4.56 -2.39
N GLU A 59 -0.36 4.78 -2.97
CA GLU A 59 0.07 4.16 -4.24
C GLU A 59 0.11 2.64 -4.14
N CYS A 60 0.57 2.09 -3.02
CA CYS A 60 0.60 0.64 -2.77
C CYS A 60 -0.79 0.00 -2.83
N GLN A 61 -1.87 0.73 -2.47
CA GLN A 61 -3.25 0.22 -2.56
C GLN A 61 -3.66 -0.16 -3.99
N PHE A 62 -3.01 0.43 -4.99
CA PHE A 62 -3.25 0.15 -6.41
C PHE A 62 -2.13 -0.68 -7.02
N ALA A 63 -0.89 -0.26 -6.83
CA ALA A 63 0.25 -0.81 -7.54
C ALA A 63 0.51 -2.28 -7.23
N VAL A 64 0.30 -2.72 -5.98
CA VAL A 64 0.47 -4.13 -5.62
C VAL A 64 -0.52 -5.01 -6.37
N ALA A 65 -1.80 -4.62 -6.44
CA ALA A 65 -2.81 -5.34 -7.22
C ALA A 65 -2.52 -5.28 -8.73
N MET A 66 -2.06 -4.13 -9.25
CA MET A 66 -1.64 -3.99 -10.66
C MET A 66 -0.45 -4.89 -11.00
N ALA A 67 0.42 -5.18 -10.03
CA ALA A 67 1.53 -6.14 -10.19
C ALA A 67 1.09 -7.61 -10.07
N GLY A 68 -0.17 -7.87 -9.71
CA GLY A 68 -0.71 -9.21 -9.44
C GLY A 68 -0.42 -9.72 -8.04
N GLY A 69 0.09 -8.88 -7.13
CA GLY A 69 0.41 -9.23 -5.75
C GLY A 69 -0.77 -9.08 -4.79
N VAL A 70 -0.60 -9.57 -3.57
CA VAL A 70 -1.54 -9.44 -2.46
C VAL A 70 -0.99 -8.43 -1.46
N LEU A 71 -1.71 -7.34 -1.24
CA LEU A 71 -1.29 -6.27 -0.33
C LEU A 71 -1.53 -6.67 1.13
N ASN A 72 -0.48 -6.69 1.93
CA ASN A 72 -0.56 -6.87 3.38
C ASN A 72 -0.14 -5.59 4.10
N THR A 73 -1.09 -4.81 4.58
CA THR A 73 -0.79 -3.61 5.36
C THR A 73 -0.75 -3.93 6.85
N VAL A 74 0.35 -3.58 7.50
CA VAL A 74 0.62 -3.92 8.90
C VAL A 74 0.48 -2.68 9.78
N ASN A 75 -0.12 -2.87 10.95
CA ASN A 75 -0.29 -1.82 11.93
C ASN A 75 1.08 -1.34 12.45
N ILE A 76 1.36 -0.06 12.27
CA ILE A 76 2.63 0.60 12.66
C ILE A 76 2.87 0.68 14.17
N ARG A 77 1.88 0.32 14.99
CA ARG A 77 1.97 0.35 16.47
C ARG A 77 2.29 -1.03 17.07
N LEU A 78 2.49 -2.05 16.24
CA LEU A 78 2.82 -3.40 16.71
C LEU A 78 4.25 -3.46 17.20
N ASP A 79 4.48 -4.36 18.16
CA ASP A 79 5.80 -4.71 18.64
C ASP A 79 6.55 -5.65 17.68
N ALA A 80 7.84 -5.84 17.94
CA ALA A 80 8.70 -6.65 17.10
C ALA A 80 8.28 -8.13 17.04
N ASP A 81 7.78 -8.70 18.14
CA ASP A 81 7.38 -10.10 18.24
C ASP A 81 6.16 -10.36 17.35
N THR A 82 5.17 -9.44 17.39
CA THR A 82 3.97 -9.51 16.55
C THR A 82 4.30 -9.32 15.07
N ILE A 83 5.21 -8.40 14.73
CA ILE A 83 5.66 -8.19 13.35
C ILE A 83 6.41 -9.43 12.84
N ALA A 84 7.28 -10.03 13.66
CA ALA A 84 7.99 -11.27 13.32
C ALA A 84 7.02 -12.41 13.03
N TYR A 85 5.98 -12.58 13.87
CA TYR A 85 4.91 -13.54 13.63
C TYR A 85 4.19 -13.28 12.29
N ILE A 86 3.89 -12.01 11.97
CA ILE A 86 3.24 -11.67 10.69
C ILE A 86 4.15 -12.03 9.50
N PHE A 87 5.46 -11.80 9.60
CA PHE A 87 6.40 -12.21 8.55
C PHE A 87 6.41 -13.74 8.35
N GLU A 88 6.41 -14.51 9.42
CA GLU A 88 6.36 -15.97 9.37
C GLU A 88 5.04 -16.51 8.80
N HIS A 89 3.93 -15.84 9.11
CA HIS A 89 2.59 -16.30 8.71
C HIS A 89 2.17 -15.81 7.31
N ALA A 90 2.56 -14.60 6.93
CA ALA A 90 2.23 -14.01 5.63
C ALA A 90 3.22 -14.39 4.53
N GLU A 91 4.44 -14.81 4.90
CA GLU A 91 5.54 -15.15 3.99
C GLU A 91 5.71 -14.11 2.85
N PRO A 92 5.93 -12.81 3.18
CA PRO A 92 5.99 -11.78 2.16
C PRO A 92 7.16 -12.01 1.19
N ARG A 93 6.95 -11.75 -0.09
CA ARG A 93 8.02 -11.70 -1.08
C ARG A 93 8.79 -10.38 -1.02
N ILE A 94 8.09 -9.31 -0.64
CA ILE A 94 8.63 -7.95 -0.55
C ILE A 94 8.07 -7.28 0.71
N LEU A 95 8.94 -6.56 1.42
CA LEU A 95 8.58 -5.63 2.48
C LEU A 95 8.84 -4.21 1.98
N ILE A 96 7.82 -3.36 1.99
CA ILE A 96 7.95 -1.91 1.80
C ILE A 96 7.76 -1.26 3.16
N SER A 97 8.74 -0.52 3.65
CA SER A 97 8.66 0.06 4.99
C SER A 97 9.15 1.49 5.06
N ASP A 98 8.45 2.29 5.83
CA ASP A 98 8.93 3.63 6.20
C ASP A 98 10.10 3.51 7.17
N THR A 99 11.20 4.21 6.87
CA THR A 99 12.44 4.18 7.66
C THR A 99 12.24 4.60 9.10
N GLY A 100 11.21 5.40 9.41
CA GLY A 100 10.84 5.72 10.79
C GLY A 100 10.51 4.50 11.65
N PHE A 101 10.25 3.33 11.03
CA PHE A 101 10.00 2.05 11.72
C PHE A 101 11.17 1.07 11.61
N SER A 102 12.34 1.49 11.07
CA SER A 102 13.51 0.62 10.85
C SER A 102 13.97 -0.10 12.12
N ASP A 103 13.91 0.54 13.28
CA ASP A 103 14.35 -0.06 14.55
C ASP A 103 13.49 -1.25 14.98
N VAL A 104 12.15 -1.09 14.93
CA VAL A 104 11.24 -2.18 15.32
C VAL A 104 11.26 -3.31 14.28
N ILE A 105 11.37 -2.97 13.00
CA ILE A 105 11.48 -3.94 11.91
C ILE A 105 12.79 -4.72 12.02
N SER A 106 13.92 -4.06 12.30
CA SER A 106 15.22 -4.72 12.48
C SER A 106 15.20 -5.71 13.66
N LYS A 107 14.46 -5.40 14.75
CA LYS A 107 14.23 -6.32 15.85
C LYS A 107 13.38 -7.51 15.40
N ALA A 108 12.29 -7.26 14.68
CA ALA A 108 11.41 -8.31 14.17
C ALA A 108 12.16 -9.27 13.22
N LEU A 109 13.02 -8.75 12.33
CA LEU A 109 13.86 -9.56 11.44
C LEU A 109 14.83 -10.48 12.16
N LYS A 110 15.35 -10.07 13.34
CA LYS A 110 16.22 -10.94 14.17
C LYS A 110 15.45 -12.05 14.88
N GLN A 111 14.16 -11.89 15.08
CA GLN A 111 13.30 -12.84 15.77
C GLN A 111 12.58 -13.79 14.82
N SER A 112 12.28 -13.32 13.62
CA SER A 112 11.55 -14.09 12.60
C SER A 112 12.42 -15.20 12.01
N LYS A 113 11.81 -16.37 11.81
CA LYS A 113 12.39 -17.49 11.06
C LYS A 113 12.27 -17.30 9.55
N TYR A 114 11.40 -16.39 9.09
CA TYR A 114 11.20 -16.07 7.69
C TYR A 114 11.70 -14.65 7.39
N THR A 115 12.78 -14.56 6.62
CA THR A 115 13.46 -13.31 6.25
C THR A 115 13.87 -13.29 4.77
N ASP A 116 13.43 -14.29 3.98
CA ASP A 116 13.76 -14.39 2.54
C ASP A 116 12.86 -13.49 1.70
N PHE A 117 12.95 -12.18 1.92
CA PHE A 117 12.25 -11.17 1.15
C PHE A 117 13.11 -9.93 0.91
N LYS A 118 12.77 -9.18 -0.11
CA LYS A 118 13.41 -7.89 -0.40
C LYS A 118 12.78 -6.78 0.43
N ILE A 119 13.61 -5.86 0.91
CA ILE A 119 13.18 -4.70 1.69
C ILE A 119 13.36 -3.44 0.85
N ILE A 120 12.31 -2.62 0.82
CA ILE A 120 12.25 -1.34 0.12
C ILE A 120 11.97 -0.25 1.17
N ASP A 121 12.83 0.74 1.24
CA ASP A 121 12.70 1.83 2.21
C ASP A 121 11.90 3.00 1.63
N ILE A 122 10.85 3.44 2.34
CA ILE A 122 10.23 4.74 2.14
C ILE A 122 10.99 5.72 3.04
N ILE A 123 11.58 6.76 2.44
CA ILE A 123 12.24 7.84 3.15
C ILE A 123 11.32 9.06 3.08
N ASP A 124 10.62 9.35 4.17
CA ASP A 124 9.74 10.51 4.23
C ASP A 124 10.52 11.73 4.74
N GLU A 125 10.90 12.60 3.82
CA GLU A 125 11.66 13.82 4.14
C GLU A 125 10.86 14.84 4.97
N GLN A 126 9.54 14.73 5.02
CA GLN A 126 8.67 15.60 5.82
C GLN A 126 8.50 15.12 7.26
N ASP A 127 8.93 13.90 7.56
CA ASP A 127 8.96 13.36 8.92
C ASP A 127 10.40 13.17 9.41
N ARG A 128 10.75 13.86 10.50
CA ARG A 128 12.10 13.81 11.05
C ARG A 128 12.53 12.39 11.46
N SER A 129 11.62 11.58 11.94
CA SER A 129 11.93 10.21 12.38
C SER A 129 12.29 9.33 11.19
N SER A 130 11.60 9.50 10.06
CA SER A 130 11.89 8.79 8.82
C SER A 130 13.16 9.35 8.14
N ALA A 131 13.25 10.66 7.96
CA ALA A 131 14.35 11.32 7.27
C ALA A 131 15.73 11.10 7.94
N SER A 132 15.77 10.92 9.28
CA SER A 132 17.02 10.71 10.03
C SER A 132 17.32 9.23 10.35
N ALA A 133 16.44 8.31 10.01
CA ALA A 133 16.62 6.89 10.30
C ALA A 133 17.61 6.22 9.34
N THR A 134 18.20 5.11 9.79
CA THR A 134 19.06 4.31 8.93
C THR A 134 18.21 3.41 8.03
N PRO A 135 18.34 3.51 6.69
CA PRO A 135 17.72 2.58 5.77
C PRO A 135 18.17 1.13 6.01
N ILE A 136 17.27 0.17 5.82
CA ILE A 136 17.55 -1.27 6.00
C ILE A 136 17.32 -2.07 4.72
N GLY A 137 16.75 -1.42 3.70
CA GLY A 137 16.38 -2.05 2.43
C GLY A 137 17.51 -2.09 1.40
N GLN A 138 17.29 -2.91 0.37
CA GLN A 138 18.17 -3.01 -0.80
C GLN A 138 17.90 -1.90 -1.81
N TYR A 139 16.71 -1.29 -1.74
CA TYR A 139 16.27 -0.20 -2.62
C TYR A 139 15.52 0.84 -1.79
N THR A 140 15.51 2.09 -2.26
CA THR A 140 14.50 3.06 -1.84
C THR A 140 13.24 2.92 -2.70
N TYR A 141 12.12 3.42 -2.20
CA TYR A 141 10.85 3.44 -2.93
C TYR A 141 10.98 4.18 -4.27
N GLU A 142 11.67 5.32 -4.28
CA GLU A 142 11.88 6.10 -5.51
C GLU A 142 12.79 5.36 -6.51
N GLN A 143 13.83 4.68 -6.04
CA GLN A 143 14.65 3.82 -6.93
C GLN A 143 13.81 2.71 -7.57
N LEU A 144 12.83 2.15 -6.83
CA LEU A 144 11.93 1.14 -7.38
C LEU A 144 10.98 1.74 -8.44
N ILE A 145 10.49 2.95 -8.22
CA ILE A 145 9.71 3.71 -9.21
C ILE A 145 10.56 3.98 -10.48
N GLU A 146 11.80 4.42 -10.31
CA GLU A 146 12.72 4.68 -11.44
C GLU A 146 13.05 3.41 -12.24
N LEU A 147 13.21 2.28 -11.56
CA LEU A 147 13.41 0.96 -12.19
C LEU A 147 12.21 0.55 -13.04
N GLY A 148 11.01 0.98 -12.66
CA GLY A 148 9.75 0.60 -13.30
C GLY A 148 9.57 1.16 -14.69
N ASP A 149 8.81 0.46 -15.52
CA ASP A 149 8.43 0.89 -16.87
C ASP A 149 7.07 1.60 -16.83
N GLY A 150 7.03 2.89 -17.19
CA GLY A 150 5.80 3.68 -17.29
C GLY A 150 4.82 3.22 -18.40
N LYS A 151 5.23 2.26 -19.23
CA LYS A 151 4.38 1.60 -20.23
C LYS A 151 3.94 0.19 -19.82
N PHE A 152 4.17 -0.17 -18.57
CA PHE A 152 3.78 -1.48 -18.06
C PHE A 152 2.28 -1.70 -18.24
N ASN A 153 1.93 -2.77 -18.92
CA ASN A 153 0.54 -3.16 -19.20
C ASN A 153 0.06 -4.13 -18.11
N TRP A 154 -0.52 -3.57 -17.05
CA TRP A 154 -1.11 -4.37 -16.00
C TRP A 154 -2.40 -5.07 -16.47
N GLN A 155 -2.68 -6.23 -15.88
CA GLN A 155 -3.83 -7.05 -16.23
C GLN A 155 -4.84 -7.09 -15.08
N LEU A 156 -6.13 -7.23 -15.42
CA LEU A 156 -7.15 -7.56 -14.46
C LEU A 156 -6.89 -8.99 -13.91
N PRO A 157 -7.38 -9.33 -12.71
CA PRO A 157 -7.26 -10.69 -12.20
C PRO A 157 -8.00 -11.67 -13.13
N ASP A 158 -7.44 -12.88 -13.30
CA ASP A 158 -8.08 -13.93 -14.09
C ASP A 158 -9.35 -14.44 -13.39
N ASP A 159 -9.34 -14.45 -12.06
CA ASP A 159 -10.48 -14.78 -11.21
C ASP A 159 -10.72 -13.62 -10.23
N GLU A 160 -11.94 -13.07 -10.21
CA GLU A 160 -12.31 -12.00 -9.26
C GLU A 160 -12.33 -12.47 -7.79
N TRP A 161 -12.23 -13.77 -7.54
CA TRP A 161 -12.08 -14.35 -6.20
C TRP A 161 -10.61 -14.46 -5.76
N ASP A 162 -9.66 -14.16 -6.65
CA ASP A 162 -8.25 -14.04 -6.25
C ASP A 162 -8.09 -13.00 -5.15
N ALA A 163 -7.13 -13.24 -4.23
CA ALA A 163 -6.83 -12.34 -3.14
C ALA A 163 -6.29 -11.00 -3.65
N ILE A 164 -6.79 -9.89 -3.12
CA ILE A 164 -6.24 -8.54 -3.34
C ILE A 164 -5.50 -8.04 -2.10
N CYS A 165 -5.99 -8.38 -0.90
CA CYS A 165 -5.40 -7.95 0.37
C CYS A 165 -5.43 -9.06 1.41
N LEU A 166 -4.43 -8.99 2.30
CA LEU A 166 -4.31 -9.78 3.53
C LEU A 166 -4.15 -8.82 4.71
N ASN A 167 -5.10 -8.80 5.63
CA ASN A 167 -5.06 -7.93 6.81
C ASN A 167 -5.06 -8.74 8.09
N TYR A 168 -4.35 -8.26 9.10
CA TYR A 168 -4.29 -8.92 10.40
C TYR A 168 -5.20 -8.25 11.42
N THR A 169 -5.99 -9.06 12.13
CA THR A 169 -6.82 -8.59 13.25
C THR A 169 -6.04 -8.73 14.55
N SER A 170 -6.33 -7.88 15.52
CA SER A 170 -5.70 -7.91 16.86
C SER A 170 -6.06 -9.15 17.70
N GLY A 171 -7.01 -9.98 17.26
CA GLY A 171 -7.49 -11.17 17.97
C GLY A 171 -7.95 -10.90 19.41
N THR A 172 -9.07 -11.45 19.82
CA THR A 172 -9.61 -11.26 21.19
C THR A 172 -9.01 -12.21 22.23
N GLY A 173 -7.94 -12.94 21.93
CA GLY A 173 -7.35 -13.90 22.87
C GLY A 173 -6.29 -14.81 22.26
N GLY A 174 -5.45 -14.32 21.35
CA GLY A 174 -4.41 -15.13 20.73
C GLY A 174 -3.62 -14.37 19.69
N LEU A 175 -2.84 -15.10 18.89
CA LEU A 175 -2.07 -14.55 17.79
C LEU A 175 -2.99 -13.87 16.74
N PRO A 176 -2.53 -12.81 16.05
CA PRO A 176 -3.28 -12.15 15.00
C PRO A 176 -3.72 -13.12 13.91
N LYS A 177 -4.95 -12.94 13.41
CA LYS A 177 -5.50 -13.77 12.32
C LYS A 177 -5.43 -13.02 11.02
N GLY A 178 -4.99 -13.68 9.94
CA GLY A 178 -5.02 -13.14 8.59
C GLY A 178 -6.44 -13.19 8.00
N VAL A 179 -6.94 -12.05 7.56
CA VAL A 179 -8.22 -11.91 6.85
C VAL A 179 -7.92 -11.57 5.40
N VAL A 180 -8.35 -12.43 4.50
CA VAL A 180 -8.15 -12.25 3.05
C VAL A 180 -9.35 -11.55 2.43
N TYR A 181 -9.09 -10.48 1.67
CA TYR A 181 -10.07 -9.85 0.79
C TYR A 181 -9.81 -10.30 -0.64
N HIS A 182 -10.88 -10.53 -1.41
CA HIS A 182 -10.79 -10.82 -2.83
C HIS A 182 -11.20 -9.61 -3.68
N HIS A 183 -10.77 -9.57 -4.95
CA HIS A 183 -11.01 -8.43 -5.86
C HIS A 183 -12.50 -8.07 -5.96
N ARG A 184 -13.38 -9.06 -6.14
CA ARG A 184 -14.83 -8.86 -6.16
C ARG A 184 -15.35 -8.16 -4.90
N GLY A 185 -14.95 -8.63 -3.71
CA GLY A 185 -15.39 -8.06 -2.44
C GLY A 185 -14.93 -6.61 -2.26
N ALA A 186 -13.67 -6.32 -2.59
CA ALA A 186 -13.11 -4.98 -2.55
C ALA A 186 -13.85 -4.02 -3.49
N TYR A 187 -14.13 -4.45 -4.72
CA TYR A 187 -14.90 -3.66 -5.69
C TYR A 187 -16.33 -3.39 -5.22
N LEU A 188 -17.06 -4.44 -4.80
CA LEU A 188 -18.44 -4.31 -4.34
C LEU A 188 -18.55 -3.44 -3.08
N MET A 189 -17.59 -3.55 -2.16
CA MET A 189 -17.53 -2.70 -0.97
C MET A 189 -17.33 -1.23 -1.37
N ALA A 190 -16.38 -0.92 -2.25
CA ALA A 190 -16.15 0.44 -2.70
C ALA A 190 -17.39 1.01 -3.42
N MET A 191 -18.00 0.24 -4.32
CA MET A 191 -19.21 0.65 -5.04
C MET A 191 -20.43 0.82 -4.12
N GLY A 192 -20.59 -0.04 -3.12
CA GLY A 192 -21.71 0.04 -2.18
C GLY A 192 -21.58 1.17 -1.15
N THR A 193 -20.35 1.50 -0.76
CA THR A 193 -20.10 2.58 0.22
C THR A 193 -20.36 3.96 -0.38
N ILE A 194 -20.07 4.17 -1.67
CA ILE A 194 -20.31 5.45 -2.35
C ILE A 194 -21.76 5.94 -2.19
N PRO A 195 -22.81 5.18 -2.57
CA PRO A 195 -24.18 5.62 -2.39
C PRO A 195 -24.60 5.64 -0.92
N ALA A 196 -24.12 4.70 -0.09
CA ALA A 196 -24.47 4.67 1.34
C ALA A 196 -24.01 5.93 2.08
N TRP A 197 -22.87 6.50 1.68
CA TRP A 197 -22.34 7.76 2.21
C TRP A 197 -22.73 8.99 1.39
N GLN A 198 -23.55 8.81 0.34
CA GLN A 198 -23.98 9.89 -0.57
C GLN A 198 -22.78 10.67 -1.15
N MET A 199 -21.69 9.95 -1.46
CA MET A 199 -20.48 10.56 -2.00
C MET A 199 -20.72 11.03 -3.44
N GLN A 200 -20.45 12.31 -3.70
CA GLN A 200 -20.53 12.87 -5.03
C GLN A 200 -19.19 12.71 -5.77
N MET A 201 -19.17 13.02 -7.07
CA MET A 201 -17.93 13.09 -7.84
C MET A 201 -16.99 14.17 -7.29
N HIS A 202 -15.70 13.91 -7.39
CA HIS A 202 -14.61 14.82 -7.02
C HIS A 202 -14.60 15.21 -5.53
N PRO A 203 -14.84 14.28 -4.59
CA PRO A 203 -14.82 14.61 -3.17
C PRO A 203 -13.38 14.91 -2.71
N THR A 204 -13.27 15.66 -1.63
CA THR A 204 -12.01 15.79 -0.89
C THR A 204 -12.11 14.95 0.38
N TYR A 205 -11.17 14.01 0.54
CA TYR A 205 -11.12 13.12 1.69
C TYR A 205 -9.86 13.35 2.53
N LEU A 206 -10.04 13.76 3.78
CA LEU A 206 -8.95 13.85 4.75
C LEU A 206 -8.75 12.47 5.41
N TYR A 207 -7.58 11.87 5.19
CA TYR A 207 -7.27 10.53 5.68
C TYR A 207 -6.87 10.56 7.16
N THR A 208 -7.85 10.58 8.05
CA THR A 208 -7.67 10.52 9.52
C THR A 208 -7.64 9.09 10.04
N VAL A 209 -8.29 8.16 9.34
CA VAL A 209 -8.18 6.72 9.64
C VAL A 209 -6.87 6.16 9.10
N PRO A 210 -6.21 5.22 9.82
CA PRO A 210 -4.99 4.61 9.30
C PRO A 210 -5.24 3.83 8.00
N MET A 211 -4.44 4.10 6.96
CA MET A 211 -4.52 3.37 5.69
C MET A 211 -4.15 1.89 5.84
N PHE A 212 -3.36 1.54 6.85
CA PHE A 212 -3.01 0.14 7.12
C PHE A 212 -4.17 -0.66 7.74
N HIS A 213 -5.16 -0.02 8.38
CA HIS A 213 -6.25 -0.73 9.04
C HIS A 213 -7.39 -0.99 8.07
N CYS A 214 -7.73 -2.27 7.84
CA CYS A 214 -8.72 -2.70 6.85
C CYS A 214 -8.52 -2.00 5.49
N ASN A 215 -7.26 -1.83 5.06
CA ASN A 215 -6.85 -1.07 3.87
C ASN A 215 -7.51 0.31 3.78
N GLY A 216 -7.48 1.04 4.92
CA GLY A 216 -8.06 2.37 4.99
C GLY A 216 -9.54 2.40 4.63
N TRP A 217 -10.28 1.32 4.96
CA TRP A 217 -11.72 1.18 4.67
C TRP A 217 -12.07 1.31 3.18
N GLY A 218 -11.13 1.00 2.29
CA GLY A 218 -11.32 1.08 0.84
C GLY A 218 -11.45 2.49 0.28
N HIS A 219 -11.22 3.53 1.09
CA HIS A 219 -11.36 4.92 0.63
C HIS A 219 -10.41 5.26 -0.52
N ALA A 220 -9.21 4.66 -0.58
CA ALA A 220 -8.31 4.84 -1.71
C ALA A 220 -8.99 4.44 -3.03
N TRP A 221 -9.63 3.28 -3.07
CA TRP A 221 -10.34 2.79 -4.26
C TRP A 221 -11.58 3.65 -4.58
N MET A 222 -12.34 4.09 -3.56
CA MET A 222 -13.46 5.02 -3.76
C MET A 222 -13.00 6.35 -4.34
N MET A 223 -11.89 6.92 -3.84
CA MET A 223 -11.32 8.15 -4.40
C MET A 223 -10.87 7.94 -5.86
N GLY A 224 -10.28 6.78 -6.17
CA GLY A 224 -9.96 6.39 -7.53
C GLY A 224 -11.20 6.30 -8.44
N LEU A 225 -12.33 5.80 -7.94
CA LEU A 225 -13.59 5.72 -8.71
C LEU A 225 -14.22 7.09 -8.95
N LEU A 226 -14.16 7.98 -7.95
CA LEU A 226 -14.82 9.29 -7.95
C LEU A 226 -13.94 10.43 -8.48
N ALA A 227 -12.71 10.15 -8.91
CA ALA A 227 -11.70 11.17 -9.20
C ALA A 227 -11.56 12.18 -8.05
N GLY A 228 -11.58 11.67 -6.82
CA GLY A 228 -11.49 12.46 -5.60
C GLY A 228 -10.07 12.90 -5.30
N LYS A 229 -9.94 13.79 -4.33
CA LYS A 229 -8.67 14.27 -3.80
C LYS A 229 -8.47 13.73 -2.39
N VAL A 230 -7.31 13.17 -2.13
CA VAL A 230 -6.92 12.67 -0.81
C VAL A 230 -5.94 13.64 -0.16
N ILE A 231 -6.17 13.97 1.11
CA ILE A 231 -5.21 14.67 1.95
C ILE A 231 -4.67 13.66 2.96
N CYS A 232 -3.39 13.32 2.82
CA CYS A 232 -2.71 12.41 3.74
C CYS A 232 -2.25 13.14 4.99
N THR A 233 -2.44 12.52 6.15
CA THR A 233 -1.94 13.00 7.45
C THR A 233 -1.23 11.85 8.14
N ARG A 234 0.03 12.09 8.53
CA ARG A 234 0.86 11.14 9.25
C ARG A 234 0.44 10.99 10.71
#